data_691158c8359ccaa1480b7241e7328362
#
_entry.id   691158c8359ccaa1480b7241e7328362
#
_cell.length_a   1.000
_cell.length_b   1.000
_cell.length_c   1.000
_cell.angle_alpha   90.00
_cell.angle_beta   90.00
_cell.angle_gamma   90.00
#
_symmetry.space_group_name_H-M   'P 1'
#
loop_
_entity.id
_entity.type
_entity.pdbx_description
1 polymer ?
#
loop_
_entity_poly.entity_id
_entity_poly.type
_entity_poly.pdbx_seq_one_letter_code
_entity_poly.pdbx_strand_id
1 'polypeptide(L)'
;MVWSKAKGCYVVVSELAKQNGKNKYGQTGDTTGLLSALLCALMLTGSALFWPMEVSAGTQYGDGTWADGYNTAIGIAATARGDGALALGTQTKATSIRSTAIGHQAEASGADSISIGTLSGASNTHSIAIGDKARAYGIDAIAFGASANATATNSMAVGRNARSTAGGSVAVGINTEVTQINSVAMGATAKAYGDSAVSLGVDVVSRGHSAVAVGANADALA
;
A
#
# COMPACT_ATOMS: atom_id res chain seq x y z
N MET A 1 23.06 -38.39 -6.78
CA MET A 1 23.15 -39.30 -5.64
C MET A 1 24.61 -39.54 -5.31
N VAL A 2 24.96 -39.46 -4.05
CA VAL A 2 26.34 -39.71 -3.56
C VAL A 2 26.31 -40.87 -2.56
N TRP A 3 27.25 -41.81 -2.66
CA TRP A 3 27.35 -42.89 -1.72
C TRP A 3 27.90 -42.40 -0.38
N SER A 4 27.14 -42.57 0.70
CA SER A 4 27.58 -42.24 2.06
C SER A 4 28.15 -43.47 2.74
N LYS A 5 29.51 -43.49 2.93
CA LYS A 5 30.22 -44.56 3.67
C LYS A 5 29.76 -44.70 5.14
N ALA A 6 29.33 -43.61 5.74
CA ALA A 6 28.88 -43.59 7.14
C ALA A 6 27.49 -44.21 7.34
N LYS A 7 26.64 -44.25 6.30
CA LYS A 7 25.27 -44.76 6.35
C LYS A 7 25.03 -46.02 5.53
N GLY A 8 26.02 -46.45 4.73
CA GLY A 8 25.91 -47.64 3.89
C GLY A 8 24.80 -47.57 2.81
N CYS A 9 24.38 -46.37 2.39
CA CYS A 9 23.33 -46.17 1.41
C CYS A 9 23.59 -44.97 0.50
N TYR A 10 22.91 -44.89 -0.64
CA TYR A 10 22.92 -43.73 -1.51
C TYR A 10 22.06 -42.61 -0.93
N VAL A 11 22.60 -41.40 -0.85
CA VAL A 11 21.88 -40.19 -0.39
C VAL A 11 21.71 -39.24 -1.56
N VAL A 12 20.51 -38.69 -1.70
CA VAL A 12 20.28 -37.61 -2.65
C VAL A 12 20.78 -36.32 -2.03
N VAL A 13 21.86 -35.76 -2.56
CA VAL A 13 22.34 -34.42 -2.20
C VAL A 13 21.79 -33.44 -3.20
N SER A 14 21.00 -32.50 -2.77
CA SER A 14 20.57 -31.41 -3.64
C SER A 14 21.77 -30.49 -3.95
N GLU A 15 21.87 -29.99 -5.18
CA GLU A 15 22.94 -29.08 -5.57
C GLU A 15 22.95 -27.77 -4.78
N LEU A 16 21.85 -27.42 -4.13
CA LEU A 16 21.73 -26.28 -3.22
C LEU A 16 22.59 -26.40 -1.95
N ALA A 17 23.05 -27.62 -1.60
CA ALA A 17 23.94 -27.81 -0.44
C ALA A 17 25.40 -27.38 -0.68
N LYS A 18 25.77 -26.93 -1.87
CA LYS A 18 27.14 -26.52 -2.24
C LYS A 18 27.41 -25.02 -2.27
N GLN A 19 26.45 -24.18 -1.96
CA GLN A 19 26.74 -22.74 -1.83
C GLN A 19 27.22 -22.38 -0.43
N ASN A 20 28.51 -22.67 -0.14
CA ASN A 20 29.29 -21.99 0.88
C ASN A 20 29.63 -20.57 0.37
N GLY A 21 28.64 -19.75 0.09
CA GLY A 21 28.79 -18.34 -0.13
C GLY A 21 28.75 -17.63 1.22
N LYS A 22 29.89 -17.09 1.66
CA LYS A 22 29.95 -16.16 2.79
C LYS A 22 29.12 -14.91 2.45
N ASN A 23 27.83 -14.92 2.71
CA ASN A 23 27.05 -13.71 2.73
C ASN A 23 27.39 -12.94 4.01
N LYS A 24 28.14 -11.87 3.85
CA LYS A 24 28.51 -10.89 4.88
C LYS A 24 27.33 -9.97 5.24
N TYR A 25 26.12 -10.48 5.34
CA TYR A 25 25.01 -9.73 5.93
C TYR A 25 24.49 -10.56 7.08
N GLY A 26 24.66 -10.03 8.28
CA GLY A 26 24.36 -10.69 9.53
C GLY A 26 22.94 -11.23 9.57
N GLN A 27 22.80 -12.53 9.61
CA GLN A 27 21.62 -13.14 10.20
C GLN A 27 21.63 -12.78 11.68
N THR A 28 20.78 -11.85 12.07
CA THR A 28 20.33 -11.78 13.46
C THR A 28 19.64 -13.11 13.75
N GLY A 29 20.18 -13.82 14.72
CA GLY A 29 19.91 -15.22 15.01
C GLY A 29 18.44 -15.58 14.92
N ASP A 30 18.17 -16.50 14.04
CA ASP A 30 16.89 -17.18 13.91
C ASP A 30 16.68 -18.08 15.13
N THR A 31 16.10 -17.54 16.20
CA THR A 31 15.67 -18.30 17.36
C THR A 31 14.52 -19.27 17.02
N THR A 32 13.92 -19.14 15.84
CA THR A 32 12.86 -20.03 15.37
C THR A 32 13.37 -21.41 14.97
N GLY A 33 14.61 -21.50 14.47
CA GLY A 33 15.24 -22.79 14.14
C GLY A 33 15.50 -23.68 15.34
N LEU A 34 15.85 -23.10 16.49
CA LEU A 34 16.05 -23.84 17.73
C LEU A 34 14.72 -24.27 18.38
N LEU A 35 13.68 -23.44 18.28
CA LEU A 35 12.35 -23.77 18.74
C LEU A 35 11.71 -24.88 17.91
N SER A 36 11.88 -24.89 16.59
CA SER A 36 11.35 -25.95 15.73
C SER A 36 12.04 -27.30 15.98
N ALA A 37 13.37 -27.29 16.21
CA ALA A 37 14.10 -28.51 16.58
C ALA A 37 13.69 -29.04 17.98
N LEU A 38 13.41 -28.16 18.93
CA LEU A 38 12.94 -28.54 20.27
C LEU A 38 11.49 -29.08 20.22
N LEU A 39 10.61 -28.48 19.38
CA LEU A 39 9.24 -29.01 19.20
C LEU A 39 9.24 -30.38 18.53
N CYS A 40 10.09 -30.62 17.51
CA CYS A 40 10.23 -31.95 16.91
C CYS A 40 10.73 -33.00 17.90
N ALA A 41 11.63 -32.63 18.84
CA ALA A 41 12.09 -33.54 19.90
C ALA A 41 10.98 -33.86 20.93
N LEU A 42 10.09 -32.91 21.21
CA LEU A 42 8.97 -33.10 22.14
C LEU A 42 7.85 -33.97 21.57
N MET A 43 7.67 -34.01 20.24
CA MET A 43 6.66 -34.88 19.60
C MET A 43 7.02 -36.36 19.61
N LEU A 44 8.28 -36.73 19.84
CA LEU A 44 8.70 -38.14 19.94
C LEU A 44 8.38 -38.78 21.30
N THR A 45 7.96 -38.05 22.32
CA THR A 45 7.69 -38.55 23.67
C THR A 45 6.19 -38.77 23.99
N GLY A 46 5.32 -38.61 23.01
CA GLY A 46 3.95 -39.17 23.07
C GLY A 46 2.95 -38.53 24.06
N SER A 47 3.23 -37.33 24.59
CA SER A 47 2.32 -36.66 25.55
C SER A 47 2.07 -35.16 25.26
N ALA A 48 2.05 -34.75 23.98
CA ALA A 48 1.68 -33.40 23.65
C ALA A 48 0.20 -33.30 23.33
N LEU A 49 -0.55 -32.62 24.19
CA LEU A 49 -1.85 -32.05 23.86
C LEU A 49 -1.72 -31.23 22.58
N PHE A 50 -2.26 -31.75 21.48
CA PHE A 50 -2.32 -31.07 20.19
C PHE A 50 -3.26 -29.87 20.32
N TRP A 51 -2.71 -28.72 20.59
CA TRP A 51 -3.31 -27.45 20.19
C TRP A 51 -2.78 -27.17 18.79
N PRO A 52 -3.63 -26.97 17.78
CA PRO A 52 -3.15 -26.51 16.49
C PRO A 52 -2.53 -25.12 16.70
N MET A 53 -1.19 -25.07 16.81
CA MET A 53 -0.47 -23.81 16.60
C MET A 53 -0.58 -23.51 15.11
N GLU A 54 -1.48 -22.62 14.76
CA GLU A 54 -1.42 -21.97 13.46
C GLU A 54 -0.08 -21.23 13.39
N VAL A 55 0.89 -21.83 12.74
CA VAL A 55 2.12 -21.14 12.37
C VAL A 55 1.78 -20.23 11.22
N SER A 56 1.29 -19.06 11.55
CA SER A 56 1.06 -17.98 10.61
C SER A 56 2.43 -17.40 10.22
N ALA A 57 2.99 -17.88 9.12
CA ALA A 57 4.30 -17.41 8.64
C ALA A 57 4.11 -16.29 7.63
N GLY A 58 4.16 -15.05 8.10
CA GLY A 58 4.31 -13.89 7.22
C GLY A 58 5.61 -13.95 6.42
N THR A 59 5.62 -13.47 5.17
CA THR A 59 6.83 -13.36 4.36
C THR A 59 7.58 -12.09 4.73
N GLN A 60 8.81 -12.24 5.24
CA GLN A 60 9.67 -11.11 5.60
C GLN A 60 11.00 -11.18 4.83
N TYR A 61 11.43 -10.07 4.21
CA TYR A 61 12.71 -9.97 3.56
C TYR A 61 13.28 -8.55 3.65
N GLY A 62 14.42 -8.39 4.32
CA GLY A 62 15.11 -7.11 4.53
C GLY A 62 15.38 -6.81 6.01
N ASP A 63 16.33 -5.90 6.29
CA ASP A 63 16.68 -5.52 7.66
C ASP A 63 15.54 -4.72 8.32
N GLY A 64 15.15 -5.09 9.54
CA GLY A 64 14.10 -4.42 10.28
C GLY A 64 12.69 -4.56 9.69
N THR A 65 12.45 -5.57 8.82
CA THR A 65 11.11 -5.88 8.32
C THR A 65 10.22 -6.47 9.41
N TRP A 66 8.94 -6.20 9.33
CA TRP A 66 7.94 -6.77 10.20
C TRP A 66 6.72 -7.25 9.42
N ALA A 67 6.44 -8.55 9.48
CA ALA A 67 5.19 -9.13 8.98
C ALA A 67 4.70 -10.19 9.97
N ASP A 68 3.46 -10.11 10.36
CA ASP A 68 2.78 -11.12 11.18
C ASP A 68 1.66 -11.81 10.35
N GLY A 69 1.25 -12.98 10.75
CA GLY A 69 0.16 -13.68 10.11
C GLY A 69 0.37 -13.95 8.63
N TYR A 70 -0.65 -13.72 7.82
CA TYR A 70 -0.64 -13.92 6.37
C TYR A 70 -0.09 -12.71 5.59
N ASN A 71 0.72 -11.89 6.23
CA ASN A 71 1.22 -10.64 5.68
C ASN A 71 2.53 -10.82 4.91
N THR A 72 2.83 -9.87 4.02
CA THR A 72 4.08 -9.85 3.27
C THR A 72 4.78 -8.50 3.45
N ALA A 73 6.01 -8.50 3.97
CA ALA A 73 6.85 -7.32 4.09
C ALA A 73 8.21 -7.56 3.42
N ILE A 74 8.52 -6.77 2.41
CA ILE A 74 9.76 -6.86 1.63
C ILE A 74 10.40 -5.48 1.53
N GLY A 75 11.62 -5.33 2.05
CA GLY A 75 12.39 -4.09 2.02
C GLY A 75 12.93 -3.69 3.40
N ILE A 76 13.85 -2.75 3.45
CA ILE A 76 14.44 -2.29 4.72
C ILE A 76 13.37 -1.56 5.54
N ALA A 77 13.13 -1.99 6.77
CA ALA A 77 12.13 -1.44 7.68
C ALA A 77 10.70 -1.43 7.11
N ALA A 78 10.38 -2.35 6.20
CA ALA A 78 9.01 -2.56 5.72
C ALA A 78 8.15 -3.16 6.84
N THR A 79 6.91 -2.72 6.97
CA THR A 79 5.99 -3.16 8.02
C THR A 79 4.64 -3.56 7.42
N ALA A 80 4.22 -4.82 7.59
CA ALA A 80 2.91 -5.33 7.22
C ALA A 80 2.23 -5.93 8.46
N ARG A 81 1.17 -5.32 8.97
CA ARG A 81 0.51 -5.71 10.23
C ARG A 81 -0.95 -6.09 10.11
N GLY A 82 -1.66 -5.61 9.13
CA GLY A 82 -3.06 -5.97 8.95
C GLY A 82 -3.18 -7.36 8.32
N ASP A 83 -4.20 -8.13 8.66
CA ASP A 83 -4.44 -9.45 8.06
C ASP A 83 -4.56 -9.34 6.53
N GLY A 84 -3.72 -10.09 5.80
CA GLY A 84 -3.60 -9.98 4.34
C GLY A 84 -2.91 -8.71 3.84
N ALA A 85 -2.11 -8.03 4.66
CA ALA A 85 -1.41 -6.81 4.26
C ALA A 85 -0.13 -7.09 3.44
N LEU A 86 0.15 -6.20 2.49
CA LEU A 86 1.35 -6.23 1.65
C LEU A 86 2.14 -4.91 1.77
N ALA A 87 3.38 -4.98 2.24
CA ALA A 87 4.32 -3.85 2.28
C ALA A 87 5.56 -4.17 1.44
N LEU A 88 5.79 -3.42 0.36
CA LEU A 88 6.91 -3.63 -0.55
C LEU A 88 7.69 -2.33 -0.77
N GLY A 89 8.90 -2.25 -0.24
CA GLY A 89 9.81 -1.10 -0.36
C GLY A 89 10.44 -0.71 0.97
N THR A 90 11.38 0.24 0.93
CA THR A 90 12.06 0.74 2.12
C THR A 90 11.13 1.62 2.95
N GLN A 91 11.03 1.35 4.25
CA GLN A 91 10.19 2.09 5.22
C GLN A 91 8.71 2.13 4.84
N THR A 92 8.25 1.15 4.05
CA THR A 92 6.85 1.01 3.62
C THR A 92 5.98 0.52 4.78
N LYS A 93 4.75 0.99 4.87
CA LYS A 93 3.83 0.60 5.94
C LYS A 93 2.47 0.19 5.38
N ALA A 94 2.07 -1.07 5.59
CA ALA A 94 0.73 -1.57 5.36
C ALA A 94 0.19 -2.04 6.73
N THR A 95 -0.62 -1.21 7.40
CA THR A 95 -0.92 -1.41 8.83
C THR A 95 -2.36 -1.81 9.10
N SER A 96 -3.20 -1.92 8.09
CA SER A 96 -4.60 -2.29 8.23
C SER A 96 -4.93 -3.54 7.41
N ILE A 97 -6.09 -4.12 7.67
CA ILE A 97 -6.58 -5.35 7.01
C ILE A 97 -6.60 -5.16 5.49
N ARG A 98 -6.04 -6.11 4.74
CA ARG A 98 -5.98 -6.16 3.28
C ARG A 98 -5.40 -4.88 2.65
N SER A 99 -4.57 -4.15 3.40
CA SER A 99 -3.93 -2.94 2.89
C SER A 99 -2.70 -3.29 2.04
N THR A 100 -2.47 -2.50 0.98
CA THR A 100 -1.32 -2.66 0.09
C THR A 100 -0.51 -1.38 0.02
N ALA A 101 0.76 -1.43 0.41
CA ALA A 101 1.69 -0.31 0.31
C ALA A 101 2.91 -0.71 -0.52
N ILE A 102 3.20 0.02 -1.59
CA ILE A 102 4.33 -0.25 -2.50
C ILE A 102 5.08 1.05 -2.79
N GLY A 103 6.38 1.10 -2.45
CA GLY A 103 7.24 2.25 -2.70
C GLY A 103 8.03 2.67 -1.47
N HIS A 104 8.95 3.61 -1.63
CA HIS A 104 9.71 4.17 -0.52
C HIS A 104 8.80 5.03 0.36
N GLN A 105 8.68 4.68 1.63
CA GLN A 105 7.82 5.39 2.59
C GLN A 105 6.33 5.49 2.17
N ALA A 106 5.85 4.54 1.36
CA ALA A 106 4.42 4.44 1.08
C ALA A 106 3.67 3.97 2.33
N GLU A 107 2.50 4.54 2.59
CA GLU A 107 1.70 4.22 3.77
C GLU A 107 0.25 3.89 3.39
N ALA A 108 -0.21 2.68 3.71
CA ALA A 108 -1.58 2.23 3.58
C ALA A 108 -2.09 1.85 4.97
N SER A 109 -2.82 2.76 5.60
CA SER A 109 -3.32 2.62 6.97
C SER A 109 -4.83 2.45 7.08
N GLY A 110 -5.57 2.58 5.98
CA GLY A 110 -6.97 2.24 5.90
C GLY A 110 -7.21 0.76 5.57
N ALA A 111 -8.32 0.18 6.03
CA ALA A 111 -8.73 -1.16 5.60
C ALA A 111 -9.02 -1.16 4.10
N ASP A 112 -8.60 -2.22 3.39
CA ASP A 112 -8.74 -2.34 1.93
C ASP A 112 -8.12 -1.17 1.14
N SER A 113 -7.16 -0.45 1.73
CA SER A 113 -6.52 0.69 1.09
C SER A 113 -5.32 0.29 0.24
N ILE A 114 -5.04 1.08 -0.80
CA ILE A 114 -3.93 0.89 -1.71
C ILE A 114 -3.10 2.18 -1.78
N SER A 115 -1.80 2.07 -1.49
CA SER A 115 -0.84 3.17 -1.57
C SER A 115 0.37 2.76 -2.41
N ILE A 116 0.52 3.33 -3.59
CA ILE A 116 1.60 2.99 -4.53
C ILE A 116 2.33 4.25 -4.97
N GLY A 117 3.62 4.32 -4.67
CA GLY A 117 4.50 5.45 -5.02
C GLY A 117 5.33 5.92 -3.83
N THR A 118 6.36 6.71 -4.10
CA THR A 118 7.19 7.30 -3.05
C THR A 118 6.37 8.29 -2.22
N LEU A 119 6.38 8.14 -0.89
CA LEU A 119 5.66 9.03 0.02
C LEU A 119 4.14 9.11 -0.24
N SER A 120 3.58 8.11 -0.91
CA SER A 120 2.12 8.04 -1.10
C SER A 120 1.41 7.66 0.20
N GLY A 121 0.17 8.11 0.38
CA GLY A 121 -0.61 7.86 1.60
C GLY A 121 -2.07 7.55 1.32
N ALA A 122 -2.56 6.37 1.76
CA ALA A 122 -3.95 5.95 1.72
C ALA A 122 -4.39 5.64 3.16
N SER A 123 -5.13 6.56 3.80
CA SER A 123 -5.29 6.55 5.25
C SER A 123 -6.65 6.04 5.73
N ASN A 124 -7.65 6.00 4.88
CA ASN A 124 -8.99 5.55 5.25
C ASN A 124 -9.44 4.34 4.44
N THR A 125 -10.54 3.74 4.88
CA THR A 125 -11.13 2.55 4.26
C THR A 125 -11.37 2.76 2.77
N HIS A 126 -10.99 1.75 1.96
CA HIS A 126 -11.11 1.70 0.49
C HIS A 126 -10.40 2.86 -0.23
N SER A 127 -9.52 3.61 0.45
CA SER A 127 -8.81 4.72 -0.19
C SER A 127 -7.70 4.22 -1.12
N ILE A 128 -7.51 4.89 -2.26
CA ILE A 128 -6.52 4.53 -3.28
C ILE A 128 -5.63 5.73 -3.57
N ALA A 129 -4.33 5.63 -3.28
CA ALA A 129 -3.33 6.64 -3.57
C ALA A 129 -2.24 6.07 -4.48
N ILE A 130 -2.16 6.53 -5.72
CA ILE A 130 -1.18 6.05 -6.70
C ILE A 130 -0.43 7.24 -7.31
N GLY A 131 0.87 7.29 -7.09
CA GLY A 131 1.78 8.34 -7.57
C GLY A 131 2.73 8.85 -6.49
N ASP A 132 3.78 9.55 -6.89
CA ASP A 132 4.70 10.21 -5.95
C ASP A 132 3.92 11.24 -5.12
N LYS A 133 3.97 11.11 -3.79
CA LYS A 133 3.25 11.99 -2.85
C LYS A 133 1.73 12.06 -3.05
N ALA A 134 1.12 11.09 -3.71
CA ALA A 134 -0.34 11.01 -3.82
C ALA A 134 -0.97 10.79 -2.44
N ARG A 135 -2.11 11.45 -2.17
CA ARG A 135 -2.80 11.40 -0.87
C ARG A 135 -4.29 11.14 -1.04
N ALA A 136 -4.75 9.99 -0.57
CA ALA A 136 -6.15 9.62 -0.50
C ALA A 136 -6.53 9.46 0.98
N TYR A 137 -7.04 10.52 1.59
CA TYR A 137 -7.31 10.57 3.03
C TYR A 137 -8.79 10.47 3.39
N GLY A 138 -9.69 10.55 2.41
CA GLY A 138 -11.12 10.31 2.63
C GLY A 138 -11.46 8.81 2.54
N ILE A 139 -12.59 8.42 3.11
CA ILE A 139 -13.20 7.10 2.87
C ILE A 139 -13.61 7.04 1.39
N ASP A 140 -13.34 5.91 0.72
CA ASP A 140 -13.62 5.71 -0.71
C ASP A 140 -12.96 6.80 -1.61
N ALA A 141 -11.88 7.44 -1.13
CA ALA A 141 -11.18 8.49 -1.88
C ALA A 141 -10.17 7.91 -2.86
N ILE A 142 -10.04 8.53 -4.04
CA ILE A 142 -9.09 8.14 -5.08
C ILE A 142 -8.16 9.32 -5.40
N ALA A 143 -6.85 9.14 -5.22
CA ALA A 143 -5.82 10.07 -5.63
C ALA A 143 -4.86 9.38 -6.61
N PHE A 144 -4.91 9.76 -7.89
CA PHE A 144 -4.10 9.16 -8.95
C PHE A 144 -3.27 10.23 -9.67
N GLY A 145 -1.96 10.20 -9.48
CA GLY A 145 -1.01 11.13 -10.08
C GLY A 145 -0.04 11.70 -9.06
N ALA A 146 1.08 12.25 -9.54
CA ALA A 146 2.06 12.87 -8.65
C ALA A 146 1.43 14.05 -7.90
N SER A 147 1.52 14.05 -6.58
CA SER A 147 0.93 15.05 -5.67
C SER A 147 -0.59 15.22 -5.82
N ALA A 148 -1.30 14.23 -6.37
CA ALA A 148 -2.76 14.21 -6.36
C ALA A 148 -3.27 14.12 -4.91
N ASN A 149 -4.35 14.86 -4.60
CA ASN A 149 -4.84 15.01 -3.23
C ASN A 149 -6.37 14.89 -3.17
N ALA A 150 -6.87 13.77 -2.65
CA ALA A 150 -8.29 13.47 -2.42
C ALA A 150 -8.52 13.28 -0.91
N THR A 151 -9.02 14.30 -0.22
CA THR A 151 -9.05 14.30 1.26
C THR A 151 -10.42 14.09 1.88
N ALA A 152 -11.48 14.21 1.12
CA ALA A 152 -12.83 14.03 1.63
C ALA A 152 -13.44 12.68 1.19
N THR A 153 -14.48 12.26 1.87
CA THR A 153 -15.23 11.03 1.54
C THR A 153 -15.76 11.08 0.10
N ASN A 154 -15.60 9.97 -0.63
CA ASN A 154 -16.02 9.83 -2.03
C ASN A 154 -15.38 10.88 -2.97
N SER A 155 -14.23 11.46 -2.60
CA SER A 155 -13.53 12.43 -3.46
C SER A 155 -12.59 11.74 -4.43
N MET A 156 -12.45 12.32 -5.64
CA MET A 156 -11.55 11.81 -6.68
C MET A 156 -10.63 12.92 -7.19
N ALA A 157 -9.32 12.69 -7.15
CA ALA A 157 -8.30 13.58 -7.71
C ALA A 157 -7.41 12.78 -8.67
N VAL A 158 -7.52 13.04 -9.97
CA VAL A 158 -6.79 12.34 -11.03
C VAL A 158 -5.98 13.32 -11.85
N GLY A 159 -4.66 13.22 -11.79
CA GLY A 159 -3.74 14.10 -12.48
C GLY A 159 -2.66 14.68 -11.55
N ARG A 160 -1.59 15.20 -12.13
CA ARG A 160 -0.53 15.84 -11.34
C ARG A 160 -1.06 17.09 -10.64
N ASN A 161 -0.87 17.17 -9.32
CA ASN A 161 -1.38 18.26 -8.48
C ASN A 161 -2.90 18.43 -8.52
N ALA A 162 -3.66 17.43 -8.98
CA ALA A 162 -5.12 17.48 -8.89
C ALA A 162 -5.55 17.49 -7.42
N ARG A 163 -6.55 18.30 -7.09
CA ARG A 163 -7.01 18.50 -5.72
C ARG A 163 -8.53 18.43 -5.62
N SER A 164 -9.02 17.48 -4.83
CA SER A 164 -10.43 17.26 -4.54
C SER A 164 -10.61 17.18 -3.03
N THR A 165 -11.11 18.24 -2.39
CA THR A 165 -11.08 18.37 -0.92
C THR A 165 -12.47 18.37 -0.27
N ALA A 166 -13.52 18.23 -1.06
CA ALA A 166 -14.89 18.17 -0.57
C ALA A 166 -15.57 16.84 -0.93
N GLY A 167 -16.59 16.46 -0.18
CA GLY A 167 -17.29 15.19 -0.35
C GLY A 167 -17.98 15.07 -1.71
N GLY A 168 -17.87 13.88 -2.33
CA GLY A 168 -18.44 13.61 -3.64
C GLY A 168 -17.85 14.43 -4.79
N SER A 169 -16.74 15.12 -4.59
CA SER A 169 -16.15 15.99 -5.61
C SER A 169 -15.15 15.23 -6.53
N VAL A 170 -15.06 15.70 -7.78
CA VAL A 170 -14.21 15.09 -8.81
C VAL A 170 -13.30 16.14 -9.46
N ALA A 171 -11.99 15.96 -9.37
CA ALA A 171 -10.97 16.78 -10.00
C ALA A 171 -10.13 15.93 -10.96
N VAL A 172 -10.24 16.16 -12.26
CA VAL A 172 -9.51 15.40 -13.30
C VAL A 172 -8.75 16.33 -14.21
N GLY A 173 -7.41 16.25 -14.16
CA GLY A 173 -6.51 17.09 -14.97
C GLY A 173 -5.32 17.59 -14.17
N ILE A 174 -4.39 18.26 -14.86
CA ILE A 174 -3.21 18.84 -14.22
C ILE A 174 -3.59 20.13 -13.48
N ASN A 175 -3.20 20.27 -12.21
CA ASN A 175 -3.48 21.46 -11.39
C ASN A 175 -4.99 21.77 -11.27
N THR A 176 -5.84 20.77 -11.40
CA THR A 176 -7.31 20.91 -11.25
C THR A 176 -7.65 21.04 -9.76
N GLU A 177 -8.62 21.87 -9.44
CA GLU A 177 -9.01 22.07 -8.04
C GLU A 177 -10.55 22.08 -7.85
N VAL A 178 -11.01 21.28 -6.89
CA VAL A 178 -12.42 21.27 -6.43
C VAL A 178 -12.43 21.38 -4.91
N THR A 179 -13.15 22.38 -4.41
CA THR A 179 -13.20 22.67 -2.97
C THR A 179 -14.59 22.57 -2.37
N GLN A 180 -15.61 22.35 -3.18
CA GLN A 180 -17.00 22.27 -2.74
C GLN A 180 -17.64 20.92 -3.05
N ILE A 181 -18.70 20.58 -2.31
CA ILE A 181 -19.35 19.29 -2.36
C ILE A 181 -20.03 19.05 -3.73
N ASN A 182 -20.03 17.77 -4.15
CA ASN A 182 -20.70 17.30 -5.37
C ASN A 182 -20.28 18.06 -6.64
N SER A 183 -19.12 18.70 -6.64
CA SER A 183 -18.65 19.53 -7.74
C SER A 183 -17.67 18.77 -8.61
N VAL A 184 -17.59 19.14 -9.90
CA VAL A 184 -16.75 18.49 -10.90
C VAL A 184 -15.89 19.52 -11.61
N ALA A 185 -14.59 19.28 -11.67
CA ALA A 185 -13.67 20.03 -12.52
C ALA A 185 -12.86 19.06 -13.39
N MET A 186 -12.92 19.25 -14.71
CA MET A 186 -12.20 18.40 -15.67
C MET A 186 -11.47 19.27 -16.71
N GLY A 187 -10.14 19.10 -16.78
CA GLY A 187 -9.28 19.84 -17.69
C GLY A 187 -8.05 20.40 -16.97
N ALA A 188 -7.07 20.92 -17.73
CA ALA A 188 -5.92 21.52 -17.10
C ALA A 188 -6.33 22.84 -16.40
N THR A 189 -5.91 23.00 -15.14
CA THR A 189 -6.20 24.21 -14.33
C THR A 189 -7.69 24.55 -14.14
N ALA A 190 -8.59 23.59 -14.41
CA ALA A 190 -10.02 23.75 -14.18
C ALA A 190 -10.32 23.85 -12.66
N LYS A 191 -11.25 24.73 -12.27
CA LYS A 191 -11.58 25.01 -10.87
C LYS A 191 -13.07 25.08 -10.64
N ALA A 192 -13.58 24.26 -9.69
CA ALA A 192 -14.97 24.30 -9.25
C ALA A 192 -15.02 24.72 -7.77
N TYR A 193 -15.49 25.93 -7.54
CA TYR A 193 -15.56 26.59 -6.23
C TYR A 193 -16.98 26.80 -5.70
N GLY A 194 -18.00 26.49 -6.48
CA GLY A 194 -19.39 26.49 -6.03
C GLY A 194 -19.86 25.06 -5.69
N ASP A 195 -20.82 24.92 -4.78
CA ASP A 195 -21.49 23.65 -4.52
C ASP A 195 -22.20 23.15 -5.78
N SER A 196 -22.08 21.86 -6.09
CA SER A 196 -22.67 21.25 -7.28
C SER A 196 -22.24 21.93 -8.59
N ALA A 197 -21.13 22.66 -8.59
CA ALA A 197 -20.63 23.36 -9.77
C ALA A 197 -19.88 22.41 -10.72
N VAL A 198 -19.94 22.73 -12.01
CA VAL A 198 -19.28 21.96 -13.07
C VAL A 198 -18.36 22.87 -13.89
N SER A 199 -17.08 22.51 -13.98
CA SER A 199 -16.05 23.21 -14.75
C SER A 199 -15.41 22.26 -15.76
N LEU A 200 -15.67 22.41 -17.05
CA LEU A 200 -15.16 21.54 -18.10
C LEU A 200 -14.34 22.33 -19.14
N GLY A 201 -13.05 22.11 -19.20
CA GLY A 201 -12.15 22.76 -20.14
C GLY A 201 -10.84 23.20 -19.52
N VAL A 202 -10.06 24.00 -20.25
CA VAL A 202 -8.77 24.53 -19.79
C VAL A 202 -8.97 25.91 -19.17
N ASP A 203 -8.38 26.17 -18.01
CA ASP A 203 -8.48 27.45 -17.28
C ASP A 203 -9.92 27.90 -17.01
N VAL A 204 -10.82 26.93 -16.79
CA VAL A 204 -12.25 27.17 -16.55
C VAL A 204 -12.52 27.30 -15.06
N VAL A 205 -13.43 28.20 -14.70
CA VAL A 205 -13.81 28.44 -13.28
C VAL A 205 -15.33 28.52 -13.11
N SER A 206 -15.88 27.79 -12.15
CA SER A 206 -17.26 27.90 -11.73
C SER A 206 -17.33 28.26 -10.25
N ARG A 207 -17.91 29.43 -9.90
CA ARG A 207 -17.97 29.96 -8.53
C ARG A 207 -19.35 29.92 -7.91
N GLY A 208 -20.40 30.02 -8.72
CA GLY A 208 -21.75 30.01 -8.22
C GLY A 208 -22.25 28.62 -7.83
N HIS A 209 -23.23 28.55 -6.97
CA HIS A 209 -23.97 27.32 -6.65
C HIS A 209 -24.60 26.77 -7.93
N SER A 210 -24.38 25.49 -8.24
CA SER A 210 -24.84 24.83 -9.47
C SER A 210 -24.38 25.50 -10.79
N ALA A 211 -23.37 26.36 -10.72
CA ALA A 211 -22.83 27.02 -11.91
C ALA A 211 -22.17 26.01 -12.86
N VAL A 212 -22.40 26.17 -14.15
CA VAL A 212 -21.78 25.33 -15.18
C VAL A 212 -20.95 26.20 -16.12
N ALA A 213 -19.67 25.98 -16.18
CA ALA A 213 -18.76 26.62 -17.12
C ALA A 213 -18.14 25.54 -18.03
N VAL A 214 -18.28 25.72 -19.34
CA VAL A 214 -17.77 24.79 -20.36
C VAL A 214 -17.00 25.58 -21.44
N GLY A 215 -15.79 25.12 -21.73
CA GLY A 215 -14.92 25.75 -22.74
C GLY A 215 -13.60 26.21 -22.13
N ALA A 216 -12.70 26.73 -22.98
CA ALA A 216 -11.46 27.31 -22.50
C ALA A 216 -11.69 28.72 -21.95
N ASN A 217 -11.08 29.03 -20.80
CA ASN A 217 -11.19 30.33 -20.12
C ASN A 217 -12.64 30.77 -19.79
N ALA A 218 -13.57 29.82 -19.72
CA ALA A 218 -14.96 30.12 -19.31
C ALA A 218 -15.01 30.42 -17.80
N ASP A 219 -15.84 31.39 -17.41
CA ASP A 219 -16.07 31.75 -16.01
C ASP A 219 -17.59 31.86 -15.75
N ALA A 220 -18.09 31.05 -14.80
CA ALA A 220 -19.48 31.07 -14.38
C ALA A 220 -19.56 31.57 -12.92
N LEU A 221 -20.19 32.74 -12.73
CA LEU A 221 -20.24 33.43 -11.43
C LEU A 221 -21.50 33.12 -10.64
N ALA A 222 -22.60 32.80 -11.27
CA ALA A 222 -23.90 32.50 -10.65
C ALA A 222 -24.68 31.48 -11.49
#